data_7f5bb49567e2c8c94eae3cd91a0ebb4f
#
_entry.id   7f5bb49567e2c8c94eae3cd91a0ebb4f
#
_cell.length_a   1.000
_cell.length_b   1.000
_cell.length_c   1.000
_cell.angle_alpha   90.00
_cell.angle_beta   90.00
_cell.angle_gamma   90.00
#
_symmetry.space_group_name_H-M   'P 1'
#
loop_
_entity.id
_entity.type
_entity.pdbx_description
1 polymer ?
#
loop_
_entity_poly.entity_id
_entity_poly.type
_entity_poly.pdbx_seq_one_letter_code
_entity_poly.pdbx_strand_id
1 'polypeptide(L)'
;MSEGHEKDILKPKNVWEEFFADKRKGGHRSSAEEFLAMEAREKLFHLDGGRTLLDFGCGAGELLVYYAPEYEKTIGVDFSPSMLEEASKRIRERNCENTTLILADNKTVWDKLDSSFDRITAAGVFQYLTYQEIEDFISNASNYLNKGGKIVLFDMLDPRLYPLWKIGLFSQDKSVRKFLYKAVYGVRNTISTSLKKRPKDILGYSHNPNKIKKIANKNGFEMICVQSMYYEYKYHAIIFRS
;
A
#
# COMPACT_ATOMS: atom_id res chain seq x y z
N MET A 1 -7.43 1.52 -35.36
CA MET A 1 -7.03 0.81 -34.13
C MET A 1 -7.28 1.78 -32.98
N SER A 2 -8.41 1.62 -32.31
CA SER A 2 -8.90 2.54 -31.27
C SER A 2 -8.23 2.16 -29.94
N GLU A 3 -7.34 3.02 -29.46
CA GLU A 3 -6.90 2.99 -28.06
C GLU A 3 -8.12 3.28 -27.18
N GLY A 4 -8.62 2.21 -26.57
CA GLY A 4 -9.69 2.32 -25.60
C GLY A 4 -9.15 3.09 -24.38
N HIS A 5 -9.58 4.32 -24.23
CA HIS A 5 -9.46 5.07 -22.99
C HIS A 5 -10.16 4.28 -21.88
N GLU A 6 -9.36 3.59 -21.08
CA GLU A 6 -9.79 3.01 -19.83
C GLU A 6 -10.13 4.18 -18.90
N LYS A 7 -11.39 4.65 -18.94
CA LYS A 7 -11.87 5.71 -18.06
C LYS A 7 -11.70 5.22 -16.63
N ASP A 8 -10.78 5.84 -15.93
CA ASP A 8 -10.52 5.64 -14.52
C ASP A 8 -11.78 5.89 -13.70
N ILE A 9 -12.40 4.80 -13.26
CA ILE A 9 -13.48 4.84 -12.29
C ILE A 9 -12.86 4.56 -10.90
N LEU A 10 -11.96 5.43 -10.49
CA LEU A 10 -11.63 5.54 -9.08
C LEU A 10 -12.85 6.07 -8.34
N LYS A 11 -13.17 5.47 -7.21
CA LYS A 11 -14.18 6.04 -6.32
C LYS A 11 -13.73 7.47 -5.97
N PRO A 12 -14.63 8.46 -6.04
CA PRO A 12 -14.32 9.81 -5.62
C PRO A 12 -13.69 9.84 -4.22
N LYS A 13 -12.81 10.77 -3.94
CA LYS A 13 -12.09 10.92 -2.66
C LYS A 13 -13.03 10.89 -1.44
N ASN A 14 -14.21 11.51 -1.55
CA ASN A 14 -15.25 11.49 -0.52
C ASN A 14 -15.76 10.10 -0.17
N VAL A 15 -15.84 9.16 -1.13
CA VAL A 15 -16.25 7.77 -0.86
C VAL A 15 -15.22 7.02 -0.01
N TRP A 16 -13.93 7.33 -0.21
CA TRP A 16 -12.86 6.77 0.63
C TRP A 16 -12.84 7.40 2.01
N GLU A 17 -13.07 8.71 2.11
CA GLU A 17 -13.21 9.39 3.40
C GLU A 17 -14.35 8.79 4.23
N GLU A 18 -15.52 8.58 3.63
CA GLU A 18 -16.65 7.90 4.29
C GLU A 18 -16.32 6.45 4.67
N PHE A 19 -15.60 5.72 3.79
CA PHE A 19 -15.21 4.35 4.08
C PHE A 19 -14.27 4.27 5.28
N PHE A 20 -13.27 5.15 5.33
CA PHE A 20 -12.29 5.17 6.41
C PHE A 20 -12.79 5.89 7.67
N ALA A 21 -13.87 6.65 7.61
CA ALA A 21 -14.54 7.18 8.79
C ALA A 21 -15.19 6.06 9.65
N ASP A 22 -15.54 4.90 9.07
CA ASP A 22 -15.96 3.74 9.84
C ASP A 22 -14.73 3.07 10.48
N LYS A 23 -14.59 3.21 11.80
CA LYS A 23 -13.47 2.66 12.59
C LYS A 23 -13.27 1.14 12.48
N ARG A 24 -14.27 0.40 11.99
CA ARG A 24 -14.19 -1.05 11.75
C ARG A 24 -13.64 -1.39 10.37
N LYS A 25 -13.50 -0.39 9.50
CA LYS A 25 -13.02 -0.54 8.12
C LYS A 25 -11.66 0.09 7.97
N GLY A 26 -10.87 -0.49 7.11
CA GLY A 26 -9.55 0.00 6.78
C GLY A 26 -8.44 -0.83 7.40
N GLY A 27 -7.54 -1.23 6.54
CA GLY A 27 -6.25 -1.83 6.76
C GLY A 27 -6.12 -2.72 7.99
N HIS A 28 -5.30 -2.27 8.88
CA HIS A 28 -4.88 -2.99 10.09
C HIS A 28 -5.65 -2.61 11.36
N ARG A 29 -6.68 -1.76 11.29
CA ARG A 29 -7.39 -1.23 12.47
C ARG A 29 -7.94 -2.28 13.43
N SER A 30 -8.29 -3.45 12.92
CA SER A 30 -8.81 -4.57 13.72
C SER A 30 -7.79 -5.70 13.90
N SER A 31 -6.55 -5.51 13.48
CA SER A 31 -5.52 -6.53 13.61
C SER A 31 -5.02 -6.63 15.04
N ALA A 32 -4.71 -7.86 15.48
CA ALA A 32 -4.09 -8.09 16.76
C ALA A 32 -2.69 -7.44 16.83
N GLU A 33 -2.31 -6.97 17.99
CA GLU A 33 -1.04 -6.27 18.22
C GLU A 33 0.16 -7.13 17.81
N GLU A 34 0.13 -8.43 18.13
CA GLU A 34 1.18 -9.39 17.78
C GLU A 34 1.34 -9.52 16.26
N PHE A 35 0.23 -9.50 15.52
CA PHE A 35 0.25 -9.56 14.06
C PHE A 35 0.83 -8.28 13.47
N LEU A 36 0.46 -7.11 14.00
CA LEU A 36 1.03 -5.83 13.57
C LEU A 36 2.54 -5.78 13.80
N ALA A 37 3.00 -6.25 14.96
CA ALA A 37 4.42 -6.32 15.27
C ALA A 37 5.19 -7.24 14.32
N MET A 38 4.62 -8.39 13.97
CA MET A 38 5.21 -9.34 13.01
C MET A 38 5.28 -8.72 11.61
N GLU A 39 4.19 -8.12 11.15
CA GLU A 39 4.11 -7.47 9.84
C GLU A 39 5.06 -6.26 9.74
N ALA A 40 5.17 -5.47 10.81
CA ALA A 40 6.12 -4.37 10.87
C ALA A 40 7.57 -4.85 10.79
N ARG A 41 7.91 -5.99 11.41
CA ARG A 41 9.27 -6.60 11.33
C ARG A 41 9.62 -7.01 9.91
N GLU A 42 8.69 -7.63 9.16
CA GLU A 42 8.90 -7.95 7.74
C GLU A 42 9.22 -6.68 6.95
N LYS A 43 8.43 -5.63 7.16
CA LYS A 43 8.59 -4.37 6.43
C LYS A 43 9.89 -3.66 6.80
N LEU A 44 10.25 -3.61 8.07
CA LEU A 44 11.52 -3.05 8.55
C LEU A 44 12.73 -3.79 7.99
N PHE A 45 12.66 -5.13 7.88
CA PHE A 45 13.70 -5.92 7.23
C PHE A 45 13.93 -5.48 5.77
N HIS A 46 12.88 -5.22 5.02
CA HIS A 46 12.99 -4.76 3.64
C HIS A 46 13.34 -3.28 3.50
N LEU A 47 12.97 -2.46 4.47
CA LEU A 47 13.42 -1.07 4.54
C LEU A 47 14.93 -0.99 4.79
N ASP A 48 15.49 -1.93 5.57
CA ASP A 48 16.95 -2.08 5.75
C ASP A 48 17.61 -0.79 6.26
N GLY A 49 17.12 -0.30 7.41
CA GLY A 49 17.65 0.85 8.10
C GLY A 49 17.48 2.20 7.40
N GLY A 50 18.30 3.17 7.77
CA GLY A 50 18.24 4.56 7.35
C GLY A 50 18.05 5.48 8.55
N ARG A 51 18.11 6.81 8.32
CA ARG A 51 17.89 7.81 9.36
C ARG A 51 16.54 8.48 9.27
N THR A 52 16.01 8.60 8.05
CA THR A 52 14.77 9.33 7.76
C THR A 52 13.80 8.47 6.97
N LEU A 53 12.53 8.45 7.39
CA LEU A 53 11.45 7.69 6.77
C LEU A 53 10.27 8.57 6.41
N LEU A 54 9.76 8.41 5.20
CA LEU A 54 8.44 8.87 4.79
C LEU A 54 7.52 7.65 4.62
N ASP A 55 6.43 7.58 5.41
CA ASP A 55 5.36 6.58 5.27
C ASP A 55 4.15 7.21 4.60
N PHE A 56 3.99 6.93 3.31
CA PHE A 56 2.91 7.48 2.49
C PHE A 56 1.66 6.60 2.57
N GLY A 57 0.54 7.20 3.00
CA GLY A 57 -0.70 6.50 3.32
C GLY A 57 -0.59 5.75 4.64
N CYS A 58 -0.07 6.43 5.67
CA CYS A 58 0.19 5.85 6.99
C CYS A 58 -1.08 5.42 7.74
N GLY A 59 -2.26 5.79 7.25
CA GLY A 59 -3.54 5.45 7.86
C GLY A 59 -3.64 5.96 9.29
N ALA A 60 -4.16 5.13 10.18
CA ALA A 60 -4.25 5.43 11.60
C ALA A 60 -2.94 5.15 12.37
N GLY A 61 -1.81 5.00 11.67
CA GLY A 61 -0.49 4.89 12.25
C GLY A 61 -0.15 3.51 12.82
N GLU A 62 -0.89 2.44 12.42
CA GLU A 62 -0.72 1.09 12.97
C GLU A 62 0.69 0.54 12.76
N LEU A 63 1.26 0.74 11.58
CA LEU A 63 2.64 0.34 11.28
C LEU A 63 3.65 1.45 11.62
N LEU A 64 3.24 2.71 11.45
CA LEU A 64 4.09 3.88 11.66
C LEU A 64 4.73 3.90 13.06
N VAL A 65 3.98 3.53 14.10
CA VAL A 65 4.49 3.49 15.48
C VAL A 65 5.53 2.39 15.74
N TYR A 66 5.60 1.39 14.87
CA TYR A 66 6.68 0.39 14.90
C TYR A 66 7.89 0.82 14.08
N TYR A 67 7.67 1.66 13.06
CA TYR A 67 8.78 2.20 12.27
C TYR A 67 9.50 3.33 13.02
N ALA A 68 8.76 4.20 13.68
CA ALA A 68 9.28 5.40 14.30
C ALA A 68 10.50 5.16 15.21
N PRO A 69 10.55 4.15 16.08
CA PRO A 69 11.71 3.89 16.94
C PRO A 69 13.00 3.55 16.19
N GLU A 70 12.90 3.09 14.94
CA GLU A 70 14.03 2.66 14.10
C GLU A 70 14.64 3.81 13.27
N TYR A 71 14.08 5.02 13.36
CA TYR A 71 14.51 6.19 12.59
C TYR A 71 14.74 7.41 13.47
N GLU A 72 15.58 8.33 13.03
CA GLU A 72 15.79 9.62 13.71
C GLU A 72 14.63 10.58 13.43
N LYS A 73 14.05 10.54 12.23
CA LYS A 73 12.91 11.35 11.82
C LYS A 73 11.96 10.50 10.98
N THR A 74 10.68 10.52 11.33
CA THR A 74 9.63 9.83 10.61
C THR A 74 8.53 10.81 10.22
N ILE A 75 8.06 10.76 8.97
CA ILE A 75 6.91 11.51 8.50
C ILE A 75 5.84 10.53 8.04
N GLY A 76 4.66 10.60 8.64
CA GLY A 76 3.46 9.90 8.19
C GLY A 76 2.57 10.82 7.37
N VAL A 77 2.14 10.36 6.20
CA VAL A 77 1.24 11.12 5.32
C VAL A 77 -0.03 10.33 5.09
N ASP A 78 -1.17 10.97 5.24
CA ASP A 78 -2.46 10.43 4.80
C ASP A 78 -3.37 11.56 4.30
N PHE A 79 -4.33 11.22 3.43
CA PHE A 79 -5.28 12.19 2.91
C PHE A 79 -6.53 12.33 3.78
N SER A 80 -6.75 11.43 4.73
CA SER A 80 -7.91 11.37 5.61
C SER A 80 -7.63 12.04 6.95
N PRO A 81 -8.34 13.14 7.29
CA PRO A 81 -8.18 13.79 8.59
C PRO A 81 -8.50 12.85 9.76
N SER A 82 -9.52 11.98 9.62
CA SER A 82 -9.92 11.05 10.67
C SER A 82 -8.85 9.98 10.94
N MET A 83 -8.13 9.55 9.89
CA MET A 83 -6.99 8.64 10.02
C MET A 83 -5.85 9.31 10.78
N LEU A 84 -5.49 10.53 10.41
CA LEU A 84 -4.42 11.27 11.08
C LEU A 84 -4.76 11.62 12.53
N GLU A 85 -6.03 11.84 12.86
CA GLU A 85 -6.44 12.02 14.25
C GLU A 85 -6.16 10.76 15.09
N GLU A 86 -6.49 9.57 14.57
CA GLU A 86 -6.18 8.31 15.23
C GLU A 86 -4.66 8.03 15.28
N ALA A 87 -3.95 8.30 14.18
CA ALA A 87 -2.49 8.20 14.14
C ALA A 87 -1.83 9.08 15.21
N SER A 88 -2.29 10.32 15.35
CA SER A 88 -1.81 11.25 16.38
C SER A 88 -2.00 10.74 17.81
N LYS A 89 -3.13 10.09 18.10
CA LYS A 89 -3.37 9.43 19.41
C LYS A 89 -2.37 8.31 19.63
N ARG A 90 -2.20 7.43 18.64
CA ARG A 90 -1.31 6.27 18.71
C ARG A 90 0.16 6.67 18.85
N ILE A 91 0.60 7.72 18.15
CA ILE A 91 1.94 8.30 18.27
C ILE A 91 2.21 8.77 19.71
N ARG A 92 1.24 9.48 20.32
CA ARG A 92 1.37 9.93 21.72
C ARG A 92 1.40 8.75 22.71
N GLU A 93 0.52 7.76 22.54
CA GLU A 93 0.46 6.56 23.39
C GLU A 93 1.75 5.74 23.34
N ARG A 94 2.47 5.77 22.21
CA ARG A 94 3.72 5.05 21.98
C ARG A 94 4.98 5.91 22.17
N ASN A 95 4.82 7.19 22.56
CA ASN A 95 5.91 8.14 22.75
C ASN A 95 6.83 8.29 21.52
N CYS A 96 6.25 8.29 20.32
CA CYS A 96 6.99 8.45 19.06
C CYS A 96 7.22 9.95 18.76
N GLU A 97 8.03 10.65 19.57
CA GLU A 97 8.25 12.11 19.50
C GLU A 97 8.94 12.56 18.19
N ASN A 98 9.64 11.65 17.53
CA ASN A 98 10.33 11.88 16.25
C ASN A 98 9.41 11.78 15.03
N THR A 99 8.09 11.71 15.23
CA THR A 99 7.11 11.50 14.16
C THR A 99 6.25 12.74 13.91
N THR A 100 6.20 13.17 12.66
CA THR A 100 5.33 14.26 12.19
C THR A 100 4.27 13.71 11.25
N LEU A 101 3.04 14.24 11.34
CA LEU A 101 1.93 13.86 10.45
C LEU A 101 1.61 14.99 9.48
N ILE A 102 1.39 14.64 8.20
CA ILE A 102 1.03 15.58 7.14
C ILE A 102 -0.27 15.14 6.46
N LEU A 103 -1.26 16.03 6.44
CA LEU A 103 -2.50 15.85 5.67
C LEU A 103 -2.23 16.19 4.20
N ALA A 104 -2.11 15.16 3.36
CA ALA A 104 -1.87 15.30 1.93
C ALA A 104 -2.25 14.03 1.15
N ASP A 105 -2.43 14.17 -0.15
CA ASP A 105 -2.59 13.07 -1.10
C ASP A 105 -1.35 12.93 -2.01
N ASN A 106 -1.39 12.01 -2.98
CA ASN A 106 -0.30 11.75 -3.91
C ASN A 106 0.08 12.93 -4.82
N LYS A 107 -0.76 13.94 -4.92
CA LYS A 107 -0.50 15.14 -5.73
C LYS A 107 0.08 16.29 -4.90
N THR A 108 -0.38 16.41 -3.66
CA THR A 108 -0.10 17.57 -2.80
C THR A 108 0.99 17.31 -1.75
N VAL A 109 1.41 16.06 -1.54
CA VAL A 109 2.42 15.71 -0.55
C VAL A 109 3.77 16.38 -0.84
N TRP A 110 4.16 16.39 -2.10
CA TRP A 110 5.49 16.84 -2.51
C TRP A 110 5.75 18.31 -2.21
N ASP A 111 4.73 19.16 -2.32
CA ASP A 111 4.83 20.59 -1.99
C ASP A 111 4.91 20.87 -0.47
N LYS A 112 4.67 19.84 0.36
CA LYS A 112 4.67 19.95 1.83
C LYS A 112 5.91 19.35 2.48
N LEU A 113 6.77 18.72 1.70
CA LEU A 113 8.02 18.13 2.19
C LEU A 113 9.15 19.15 2.11
N ASP A 114 9.87 19.30 3.21
CA ASP A 114 11.02 20.21 3.39
C ASP A 114 12.38 19.48 3.43
N SER A 115 12.37 18.17 3.33
CA SER A 115 13.56 17.34 3.50
C SER A 115 13.51 16.10 2.62
N SER A 116 14.68 15.48 2.42
CA SER A 116 14.83 14.21 1.72
C SER A 116 14.88 13.04 2.70
N PHE A 117 14.66 11.84 2.19
CA PHE A 117 14.48 10.62 2.97
C PHE A 117 15.44 9.52 2.53
N ASP A 118 15.89 8.72 3.50
CA ASP A 118 16.60 7.48 3.21
C ASP A 118 15.64 6.38 2.79
N ARG A 119 14.42 6.44 3.31
CA ARG A 119 13.35 5.49 2.98
C ARG A 119 12.05 6.22 2.70
N ILE A 120 11.41 5.85 1.60
CA ILE A 120 10.06 6.25 1.25
C ILE A 120 9.25 4.97 1.13
N THR A 121 8.21 4.82 1.92
CA THR A 121 7.39 3.61 1.93
C THR A 121 5.91 3.91 1.78
N ALA A 122 5.17 2.91 1.34
CA ALA A 122 3.71 2.90 1.37
C ALA A 122 3.22 1.44 1.48
N ALA A 123 2.35 1.17 2.43
CA ALA A 123 1.80 -0.15 2.67
C ALA A 123 0.30 -0.22 2.32
N GLY A 124 -0.07 -1.07 1.34
CA GLY A 124 -1.47 -1.26 0.94
C GLY A 124 -2.14 -0.05 0.28
N VAL A 125 -1.37 0.93 -0.21
CA VAL A 125 -1.87 2.17 -0.83
C VAL A 125 -1.96 2.04 -2.34
N PHE A 126 -0.96 1.46 -2.96
CA PHE A 126 -0.79 1.46 -4.42
C PHE A 126 -1.87 0.68 -5.16
N GLN A 127 -2.58 -0.19 -4.49
CA GLN A 127 -3.78 -0.84 -5.03
C GLN A 127 -4.91 0.15 -5.39
N TYR A 128 -4.84 1.39 -4.94
CA TYR A 128 -5.82 2.44 -5.25
C TYR A 128 -5.33 3.42 -6.34
N LEU A 129 -4.10 3.25 -6.81
CA LEU A 129 -3.47 4.09 -7.83
C LEU A 129 -3.40 3.38 -9.18
N THR A 130 -3.55 4.14 -10.24
CA THR A 130 -3.30 3.69 -11.62
C THR A 130 -1.80 3.55 -11.88
N TYR A 131 -1.42 2.89 -12.98
CA TYR A 131 0.00 2.81 -13.39
C TYR A 131 0.61 4.19 -13.63
N GLN A 132 -0.16 5.15 -14.15
CA GLN A 132 0.33 6.52 -14.36
C GLN A 132 0.58 7.21 -13.02
N GLU A 133 -0.33 7.11 -12.07
CA GLU A 133 -0.15 7.69 -10.73
C GLU A 133 1.02 7.04 -9.97
N ILE A 134 1.27 5.73 -10.20
CA ILE A 134 2.46 5.06 -9.64
C ILE A 134 3.74 5.60 -10.28
N GLU A 135 3.74 5.82 -11.59
CA GLU A 135 4.88 6.42 -12.31
C GLU A 135 5.15 7.84 -11.80
N ASP A 136 4.11 8.66 -11.70
CA ASP A 136 4.20 10.03 -11.18
C ASP A 136 4.72 10.04 -9.73
N PHE A 137 4.23 9.10 -8.89
CA PHE A 137 4.71 8.96 -7.52
C PHE A 137 6.21 8.62 -7.47
N ILE A 138 6.67 7.61 -8.22
CA ILE A 138 8.09 7.20 -8.24
C ILE A 138 8.96 8.34 -8.77
N SER A 139 8.51 9.04 -9.81
CA SER A 139 9.21 10.19 -10.38
C SER A 139 9.37 11.31 -9.36
N ASN A 140 8.30 11.71 -8.69
CA ASN A 140 8.35 12.74 -7.66
C ASN A 140 9.17 12.29 -6.43
N ALA A 141 8.96 11.07 -5.93
CA ALA A 141 9.71 10.51 -4.82
C ALA A 141 11.22 10.52 -5.07
N SER A 142 11.64 10.38 -6.33
CA SER A 142 13.05 10.40 -6.71
C SER A 142 13.78 11.70 -6.35
N ASN A 143 13.04 12.82 -6.29
CA ASN A 143 13.58 14.14 -5.94
C ASN A 143 13.76 14.31 -4.42
N TYR A 144 13.08 13.50 -3.65
CA TYR A 144 13.11 13.51 -2.18
C TYR A 144 13.87 12.31 -1.61
N LEU A 145 14.57 11.55 -2.43
CA LEU A 145 15.33 10.40 -2.00
C LEU A 145 16.82 10.76 -1.83
N ASN A 146 17.35 10.49 -0.66
CA ASN A 146 18.78 10.64 -0.37
C ASN A 146 19.62 9.68 -1.23
N LYS A 147 20.91 9.97 -1.38
CA LYS A 147 21.85 9.06 -2.04
C LYS A 147 21.88 7.70 -1.31
N GLY A 148 21.67 6.61 -2.03
CA GLY A 148 21.53 5.27 -1.46
C GLY A 148 20.19 4.99 -0.81
N GLY A 149 19.23 5.91 -0.96
CA GLY A 149 17.88 5.73 -0.46
C GLY A 149 17.08 4.71 -1.28
N LYS A 150 15.96 4.24 -0.70
CA LYS A 150 15.07 3.25 -1.31
C LYS A 150 13.61 3.71 -1.24
N ILE A 151 12.83 3.33 -2.26
CA ILE A 151 11.37 3.40 -2.26
C ILE A 151 10.86 1.97 -2.11
N VAL A 152 10.03 1.68 -1.12
CA VAL A 152 9.51 0.34 -0.88
C VAL A 152 7.99 0.36 -0.88
N LEU A 153 7.38 -0.30 -1.87
CA LEU A 153 5.94 -0.40 -2.02
C LEU A 153 5.50 -1.76 -1.48
N PHE A 154 4.87 -1.74 -0.31
CA PHE A 154 4.41 -2.94 0.36
C PHE A 154 3.00 -3.34 -0.04
N ASP A 155 2.73 -4.63 0.03
CA ASP A 155 1.39 -5.23 -0.05
C ASP A 155 0.65 -4.97 -1.38
N MET A 156 1.40 -4.93 -2.48
CA MET A 156 0.84 -4.81 -3.82
C MET A 156 0.15 -6.12 -4.24
N LEU A 157 -1.06 -6.01 -4.79
CA LEU A 157 -1.82 -7.17 -5.26
C LEU A 157 -1.21 -7.75 -6.53
N ASP A 158 -0.82 -9.03 -6.51
CA ASP A 158 -0.33 -9.73 -7.70
C ASP A 158 -1.51 -10.21 -8.57
N PRO A 159 -1.63 -9.76 -9.83
CA PRO A 159 -2.74 -10.12 -10.72
C PRO A 159 -2.78 -11.62 -11.07
N ARG A 160 -1.69 -12.36 -10.84
CA ARG A 160 -1.62 -13.81 -11.09
C ARG A 160 -2.15 -14.60 -9.89
N LEU A 161 -1.87 -14.15 -8.67
CA LEU A 161 -2.16 -14.83 -7.42
C LEU A 161 -3.49 -14.37 -6.79
N TYR A 162 -3.84 -13.11 -6.94
CA TYR A 162 -5.05 -12.55 -6.36
C TYR A 162 -6.35 -13.24 -6.81
N PRO A 163 -6.55 -13.59 -8.10
CA PRO A 163 -7.70 -14.40 -8.51
C PRO A 163 -7.75 -15.78 -7.84
N LEU A 164 -6.59 -16.43 -7.66
CA LEU A 164 -6.47 -17.74 -7.02
C LEU A 164 -6.85 -17.66 -5.53
N TRP A 165 -6.42 -16.60 -4.86
CA TRP A 165 -6.84 -16.33 -3.49
C TRP A 165 -8.37 -16.11 -3.39
N LYS A 166 -8.97 -15.36 -4.31
CA LYS A 166 -10.42 -15.13 -4.34
C LYS A 166 -11.24 -16.42 -4.45
N ILE A 167 -10.78 -17.40 -5.20
CA ILE A 167 -11.42 -18.71 -5.31
C ILE A 167 -11.06 -19.65 -4.15
N GLY A 168 -10.24 -19.18 -3.19
CA GLY A 168 -9.91 -19.92 -1.97
C GLY A 168 -8.81 -20.96 -2.15
N LEU A 169 -8.00 -20.89 -3.22
CA LEU A 169 -6.91 -21.85 -3.47
C LEU A 169 -5.87 -21.87 -2.34
N PHE A 170 -5.62 -20.72 -1.70
CA PHE A 170 -4.70 -20.59 -0.57
C PHE A 170 -5.37 -20.81 0.79
N SER A 171 -6.63 -21.26 0.82
CA SER A 171 -7.35 -21.49 2.08
C SER A 171 -6.76 -22.69 2.80
N GLN A 172 -6.36 -22.52 4.06
CA GLN A 172 -5.93 -23.63 4.93
C GLN A 172 -7.08 -24.58 5.29
N ASP A 173 -8.32 -24.19 5.00
CA ASP A 173 -9.49 -25.03 5.22
C ASP A 173 -9.59 -26.10 4.14
N LYS A 174 -9.20 -27.32 4.48
CA LYS A 174 -9.19 -28.50 3.60
C LYS A 174 -10.58 -29.04 3.25
N SER A 175 -11.65 -28.37 3.64
CA SER A 175 -13.02 -28.77 3.30
C SER A 175 -13.31 -28.57 1.82
N VAL A 176 -13.39 -29.64 1.05
CA VAL A 176 -13.74 -29.65 -0.38
C VAL A 176 -15.06 -28.91 -0.65
N ARG A 177 -16.03 -29.03 0.25
CA ARG A 177 -17.34 -28.37 0.16
C ARG A 177 -17.21 -26.84 0.24
N LYS A 178 -16.38 -26.33 1.18
CA LYS A 178 -16.12 -24.89 1.31
C LYS A 178 -15.28 -24.37 0.15
N PHE A 179 -14.33 -25.16 -0.34
CA PHE A 179 -13.54 -24.82 -1.53
C PHE A 179 -14.44 -24.68 -2.77
N LEU A 180 -15.31 -25.65 -3.03
CA LEU A 180 -16.26 -25.61 -4.16
C LEU A 180 -17.22 -24.42 -4.04
N TYR A 181 -17.72 -24.14 -2.83
CA TYR A 181 -18.57 -22.97 -2.60
C TYR A 181 -17.85 -21.66 -2.89
N LYS A 182 -16.61 -21.49 -2.40
CA LYS A 182 -15.79 -20.30 -2.66
C LYS A 182 -15.43 -20.17 -4.13
N ALA A 183 -15.09 -21.27 -4.81
CA ALA A 183 -14.78 -21.29 -6.23
C ALA A 183 -15.99 -20.86 -7.07
N VAL A 184 -17.18 -21.44 -6.84
CA VAL A 184 -18.42 -21.07 -7.55
C VAL A 184 -18.80 -19.63 -7.27
N TYR A 185 -18.73 -19.19 -6.01
CA TYR A 185 -19.02 -17.81 -5.64
C TYR A 185 -18.01 -16.82 -6.26
N GLY A 186 -16.73 -17.15 -6.26
CA GLY A 186 -15.66 -16.36 -6.85
C GLY A 186 -15.83 -16.19 -8.37
N VAL A 187 -16.10 -17.30 -9.08
CA VAL A 187 -16.37 -17.26 -10.54
C VAL A 187 -17.63 -16.45 -10.83
N ARG A 188 -18.73 -16.71 -10.11
CA ARG A 188 -20.00 -15.96 -10.28
C ARG A 188 -19.80 -14.46 -10.02
N ASN A 189 -19.03 -14.09 -9.01
CA ASN A 189 -18.75 -12.70 -8.66
C ASN A 189 -17.89 -12.03 -9.73
N THR A 190 -16.88 -12.72 -10.27
CA THR A 190 -16.02 -12.24 -11.35
C THR A 190 -16.82 -11.99 -12.61
N ILE A 191 -17.69 -12.93 -13.02
CA ILE A 191 -18.56 -12.76 -14.18
C ILE A 191 -19.56 -11.61 -13.95
N SER A 192 -20.18 -11.55 -12.77
CA SER A 192 -21.13 -10.48 -12.42
C SER A 192 -20.48 -9.09 -12.40
N THR A 193 -19.23 -8.97 -11.94
CA THR A 193 -18.49 -7.69 -11.95
C THR A 193 -18.06 -7.28 -13.34
N SER A 194 -17.67 -8.23 -14.19
CA SER A 194 -17.32 -7.96 -15.59
C SER A 194 -18.52 -7.51 -16.42
N LEU A 195 -19.70 -8.11 -16.21
CA LEU A 195 -20.91 -7.80 -16.97
C LEU A 195 -21.64 -6.53 -16.49
N LYS A 196 -21.52 -6.14 -15.23
CA LYS A 196 -22.34 -5.05 -14.63
C LYS A 196 -21.62 -3.71 -14.50
N LYS A 197 -20.40 -3.54 -15.03
CA LYS A 197 -19.58 -2.31 -14.82
C LYS A 197 -19.63 -1.80 -13.38
N ARG A 198 -19.64 -2.70 -12.40
CA ARG A 198 -19.63 -2.32 -10.97
C ARG A 198 -18.32 -1.61 -10.62
N PRO A 199 -18.36 -0.65 -9.67
CA PRO A 199 -17.13 -0.10 -9.12
C PRO A 199 -16.23 -1.24 -8.67
N LYS A 200 -14.95 -1.11 -8.97
CA LYS A 200 -13.93 -2.12 -8.70
C LYS A 200 -13.94 -2.52 -7.24
N ASP A 201 -13.51 -3.74 -7.01
CA ASP A 201 -13.39 -4.38 -5.70
C ASP A 201 -12.80 -3.42 -4.67
N ILE A 202 -13.26 -3.51 -3.44
CA ILE A 202 -12.77 -2.71 -2.31
C ILE A 202 -11.25 -2.85 -2.11
N LEU A 203 -10.67 -3.95 -2.59
CA LEU A 203 -9.22 -4.18 -2.55
C LEU A 203 -8.45 -3.47 -3.68
N GLY A 204 -9.14 -2.80 -4.63
CA GLY A 204 -8.51 -1.97 -5.65
C GLY A 204 -7.91 -2.74 -6.84
N TYR A 205 -6.89 -2.14 -7.45
CA TYR A 205 -6.19 -2.68 -8.61
C TYR A 205 -5.12 -3.68 -8.22
N SER A 206 -4.95 -4.70 -9.04
CA SER A 206 -3.77 -5.55 -9.02
C SER A 206 -2.74 -5.04 -10.03
N HIS A 207 -1.47 -5.04 -9.66
CA HIS A 207 -0.39 -4.52 -10.47
C HIS A 207 0.60 -5.62 -10.86
N ASN A 208 0.86 -5.75 -12.16
CA ASN A 208 1.85 -6.70 -12.65
C ASN A 208 3.27 -6.27 -12.24
N PRO A 209 4.03 -7.10 -11.50
CA PRO A 209 5.39 -6.76 -11.05
C PRO A 209 6.32 -6.32 -12.19
N ASN A 210 6.22 -6.95 -13.37
CA ASN A 210 7.04 -6.59 -14.52
C ASN A 210 6.70 -5.18 -15.08
N LYS A 211 5.44 -4.74 -14.97
CA LYS A 211 5.07 -3.37 -15.35
C LYS A 211 5.62 -2.36 -14.36
N ILE A 212 5.53 -2.66 -13.05
CA ILE A 212 6.13 -1.79 -12.02
C ILE A 212 7.66 -1.71 -12.20
N LYS A 213 8.32 -2.84 -12.48
CA LYS A 213 9.76 -2.86 -12.79
C LYS A 213 10.10 -1.98 -14.00
N LYS A 214 9.30 -2.01 -15.07
CA LYS A 214 9.49 -1.14 -16.23
C LYS A 214 9.35 0.33 -15.87
N ILE A 215 8.37 0.69 -15.02
CA ILE A 215 8.19 2.05 -14.53
C ILE A 215 9.40 2.48 -13.70
N ALA A 216 9.87 1.64 -12.77
CA ALA A 216 11.07 1.93 -11.98
C ALA A 216 12.29 2.17 -12.89
N ASN A 217 12.54 1.27 -13.86
CA ASN A 217 13.67 1.39 -14.79
C ASN A 217 13.60 2.67 -15.64
N LYS A 218 12.41 3.07 -16.10
CA LYS A 218 12.19 4.32 -16.84
C LYS A 218 12.60 5.56 -16.02
N ASN A 219 12.46 5.48 -14.70
CA ASN A 219 12.83 6.54 -13.75
C ASN A 219 14.28 6.40 -13.21
N GLY A 220 15.09 5.52 -13.79
CA GLY A 220 16.50 5.35 -13.40
C GLY A 220 16.71 4.52 -12.13
N PHE A 221 15.77 3.65 -11.81
CA PHE A 221 15.82 2.75 -10.66
C PHE A 221 15.86 1.28 -11.10
N GLU A 222 16.48 0.46 -10.27
CA GLU A 222 16.29 -0.99 -10.28
C GLU A 222 15.15 -1.37 -9.35
N MET A 223 14.58 -2.56 -9.54
CA MET A 223 13.53 -3.09 -8.69
C MET A 223 13.73 -4.58 -8.42
N ILE A 224 13.64 -4.94 -7.14
CA ILE A 224 13.49 -6.32 -6.67
C ILE A 224 12.03 -6.54 -6.27
N CYS A 225 11.46 -7.67 -6.68
CA CYS A 225 10.13 -8.10 -6.28
C CYS A 225 10.26 -9.23 -5.27
N VAL A 226 9.67 -9.06 -4.08
CA VAL A 226 9.67 -10.04 -2.99
C VAL A 226 8.25 -10.42 -2.65
N GLN A 227 8.00 -11.71 -2.43
CA GLN A 227 6.69 -12.20 -1.98
C GLN A 227 6.46 -11.77 -0.53
N SER A 228 5.23 -11.32 -0.20
CA SER A 228 4.86 -11.06 1.20
C SER A 228 4.84 -12.37 2.00
N MET A 229 5.37 -12.33 3.22
CA MET A 229 5.36 -13.48 4.13
C MET A 229 3.98 -13.78 4.69
N TYR A 230 3.09 -12.79 4.76
CA TYR A 230 1.79 -12.92 5.41
C TYR A 230 0.60 -12.98 4.44
N TYR A 231 0.84 -12.62 3.17
CA TYR A 231 -0.23 -12.57 2.17
C TYR A 231 0.23 -13.22 0.86
N GLU A 232 -0.19 -14.44 0.60
CA GLU A 232 0.25 -15.26 -0.54
C GLU A 232 -0.07 -14.61 -1.90
N TYR A 233 -1.00 -13.66 -1.92
CA TYR A 233 -1.45 -12.95 -3.13
C TYR A 233 -0.89 -11.53 -3.25
N LYS A 234 0.03 -11.15 -2.36
CA LYS A 234 0.68 -9.83 -2.38
C LYS A 234 2.20 -9.96 -2.53
N TYR A 235 2.80 -8.92 -3.07
CA TYR A 235 4.25 -8.78 -3.18
C TYR A 235 4.70 -7.39 -2.72
N HIS A 236 5.99 -7.26 -2.49
CA HIS A 236 6.66 -6.00 -2.19
C HIS A 236 7.58 -5.63 -3.36
N ALA A 237 7.59 -4.35 -3.71
CA ALA A 237 8.48 -3.79 -4.71
C ALA A 237 9.53 -2.93 -4.01
N ILE A 238 10.79 -3.38 -4.02
CA ILE A 238 11.93 -2.65 -3.46
C ILE A 238 12.64 -1.96 -4.62
N ILE A 239 12.62 -0.64 -4.63
CA ILE A 239 13.07 0.23 -5.72
C ILE A 239 14.26 1.05 -5.23
N PHE A 240 15.38 0.98 -5.92
CA PHE A 240 16.64 1.62 -5.52
C PHE A 240 17.48 2.01 -6.72
N ARG A 241 18.43 2.92 -6.54
CA ARG A 241 19.46 3.22 -7.52
C ARG A 241 20.69 2.35 -7.28
N SER A 242 21.23 1.76 -8.35
CA SER A 242 22.52 1.06 -8.34
C SER A 242 23.70 2.03 -8.20
#